data_adf46e10653035d5a3f25ccc0e3bb027
#
_entry.id   adf46e10653035d5a3f25ccc0e3bb027
#
_cell.length_a   1.000
_cell.length_b   1.000
_cell.length_c   1.000
_cell.angle_alpha   90.00
_cell.angle_beta   90.00
_cell.angle_gamma   90.00
#
_symmetry.space_group_name_H-M   'P 1'
#
loop_
_entity.id
_entity.type
_entity.pdbx_description
1 polymer ?
#
loop_
_entity_poly.entity_id
_entity_poly.type
_entity_poly.pdbx_seq_one_letter_code
_entity_poly.pdbx_strand_id
1 'polypeptide(L)'
;MVTFVVLAYAISWATIPILGDPIGTGPFLAAIVVLSLTEGWSGVRSLGRRMIQWRVGWHWYALAILLPIVTAVLASVIAVALGADTPTAGQLATWTEIPINFLIFLLIPLAGPWEEPGFRGFA
;
A
#
# COMPACT_ATOMS: atom_id res chain seq x y z
N MET A 1 -20.87 -3.96 5.68
CA MET A 1 -19.83 -2.99 6.10
C MET A 1 -19.20 -3.37 7.44
N VAL A 2 -19.95 -3.46 8.54
CA VAL A 2 -19.39 -3.79 9.88
C VAL A 2 -18.61 -5.11 9.87
N THR A 3 -19.18 -6.18 9.31
CA THR A 3 -18.50 -7.50 9.21
C THR A 3 -17.16 -7.43 8.50
N PHE A 4 -17.05 -6.65 7.43
CA PHE A 4 -15.80 -6.44 6.71
C PHE A 4 -14.74 -5.78 7.61
N VAL A 5 -15.12 -4.69 8.28
CA VAL A 5 -14.20 -3.95 9.16
C VAL A 5 -13.71 -4.85 10.31
N VAL A 6 -14.63 -5.55 10.98
CA VAL A 6 -14.27 -6.47 12.06
C VAL A 6 -13.33 -7.57 11.59
N LEU A 7 -13.60 -8.20 10.44
CA LEU A 7 -12.73 -9.22 9.88
C LEU A 7 -11.37 -8.66 9.45
N ALA A 8 -11.32 -7.48 8.84
CA ALA A 8 -10.07 -6.85 8.42
C ALA A 8 -9.14 -6.64 9.62
N TYR A 9 -9.65 -6.05 10.70
CA TYR A 9 -8.88 -5.87 11.92
C TYR A 9 -8.54 -7.21 12.59
N ALA A 10 -9.48 -8.13 12.73
CA ALA A 10 -9.24 -9.42 13.35
C ALA A 10 -8.13 -10.20 12.63
N ILE A 11 -8.14 -10.23 11.30
CA ILE A 11 -7.11 -10.91 10.49
C ILE A 11 -5.76 -10.20 10.64
N SER A 12 -5.74 -8.85 10.52
CA SER A 12 -4.49 -8.09 10.65
C SER A 12 -3.85 -8.27 12.02
N TRP A 13 -4.64 -8.22 13.09
CA TRP A 13 -4.12 -8.24 14.46
C TRP A 13 -3.86 -9.64 15.00
N ALA A 14 -4.50 -10.66 14.44
CA ALA A 14 -4.24 -12.05 14.82
C ALA A 14 -2.78 -12.49 14.57
N THR A 15 -2.04 -11.75 13.76
CA THR A 15 -0.63 -12.04 13.47
C THR A 15 0.35 -11.44 14.48
N ILE A 16 -0.07 -10.47 15.29
CA ILE A 16 0.81 -9.82 16.28
C ILE A 16 1.52 -10.82 17.21
N PRO A 17 0.85 -11.85 17.77
CA PRO A 17 1.52 -12.81 18.67
C PRO A 17 2.62 -13.63 17.98
N ILE A 18 2.59 -13.74 16.66
CA ILE A 18 3.51 -14.59 15.87
C ILE A 18 4.59 -13.74 15.19
N LEU A 19 4.22 -12.60 14.63
CA LEU A 19 5.09 -11.76 13.80
C LEU A 19 5.58 -10.50 14.53
N GLY A 20 4.99 -10.15 15.68
CA GLY A 20 5.26 -8.92 16.41
C GLY A 20 4.50 -7.70 15.88
N ASP A 21 4.02 -7.75 14.62
CA ASP A 21 3.34 -6.66 13.92
C ASP A 21 2.05 -7.13 13.23
N PRO A 22 1.06 -6.24 13.04
CA PRO A 22 -0.11 -6.52 12.24
C PRO A 22 0.24 -6.59 10.75
N ILE A 23 -0.40 -7.51 10.02
CA ILE A 23 -0.20 -7.60 8.56
C ILE A 23 -1.13 -6.64 7.81
N GLY A 24 -0.59 -6.02 6.74
CA GLY A 24 -1.34 -5.13 5.86
C GLY A 24 -2.33 -5.84 4.92
N THR A 25 -2.29 -7.16 4.80
CA THR A 25 -3.20 -7.94 3.95
C THR A 25 -4.55 -8.23 4.57
N GLY A 26 -4.78 -7.90 5.85
CA GLY A 26 -6.04 -8.16 6.54
C GLY A 26 -7.28 -7.66 5.79
N PRO A 27 -7.32 -6.38 5.34
CA PRO A 27 -8.44 -5.86 4.56
C PRO A 27 -8.66 -6.60 3.25
N PHE A 28 -7.60 -7.00 2.55
CA PHE A 28 -7.70 -7.76 1.30
C PHE A 28 -8.32 -9.14 1.52
N LEU A 29 -7.84 -9.86 2.54
CA LEU A 29 -8.40 -11.17 2.89
C LEU A 29 -9.84 -11.07 3.38
N ALA A 30 -10.16 -10.05 4.18
CA ALA A 30 -11.52 -9.78 4.62
C ALA A 30 -12.46 -9.50 3.43
N ALA A 31 -12.00 -8.72 2.44
CA ALA A 31 -12.76 -8.46 1.21
C ALA A 31 -13.05 -9.77 0.44
N ILE A 32 -12.06 -10.64 0.28
CA ILE A 32 -12.25 -11.95 -0.37
C ILE A 32 -13.29 -12.78 0.40
N VAL A 33 -13.17 -12.88 1.72
CA VAL A 33 -14.12 -13.66 2.54
C VAL A 33 -15.54 -13.10 2.41
N VAL A 34 -15.71 -11.79 2.61
CA VAL A 34 -17.04 -11.17 2.55
C VAL A 34 -17.65 -11.29 1.16
N LEU A 35 -16.90 -10.99 0.09
CA LEU A 35 -17.39 -11.12 -1.28
C LEU A 35 -17.73 -12.57 -1.64
N SER A 36 -16.93 -13.54 -1.17
CA SER A 36 -17.22 -14.96 -1.38
C SER A 36 -18.55 -15.38 -0.74
N LEU A 37 -18.86 -14.85 0.44
CA LEU A 37 -20.08 -15.17 1.17
C LEU A 37 -21.32 -14.43 0.65
N THR A 38 -21.15 -13.20 0.13
CA THR A 38 -22.28 -12.35 -0.31
C THR A 38 -22.59 -12.47 -1.78
N GLU A 39 -21.57 -12.56 -2.63
CA GLU A 39 -21.67 -12.55 -4.10
C GLU A 39 -21.12 -13.82 -4.75
N GLY A 40 -20.53 -14.71 -3.94
CA GLY A 40 -19.88 -15.90 -4.44
C GLY A 40 -18.63 -15.60 -5.26
N TRP A 41 -18.26 -16.52 -6.14
CA TRP A 41 -17.07 -16.41 -6.99
C TRP A 41 -17.10 -15.19 -7.93
N SER A 42 -18.29 -14.71 -8.30
CA SER A 42 -18.44 -13.52 -9.15
C SER A 42 -17.91 -12.25 -8.49
N GLY A 43 -18.13 -12.08 -7.18
CA GLY A 43 -17.60 -10.95 -6.41
C GLY A 43 -16.07 -10.95 -6.35
N VAL A 44 -15.47 -12.11 -6.03
CA VAL A 44 -14.01 -12.27 -6.01
C VAL A 44 -13.39 -12.00 -7.37
N ARG A 45 -14.00 -12.50 -8.46
CA ARG A 45 -13.54 -12.24 -9.82
C ARG A 45 -13.65 -10.77 -10.21
N SER A 46 -14.70 -10.08 -9.75
CA SER A 46 -14.89 -8.65 -9.95
C SER A 46 -13.81 -7.84 -9.25
N LEU A 47 -13.47 -8.18 -8.00
CA LEU A 47 -12.35 -7.60 -7.25
C LEU A 47 -11.03 -7.76 -8.03
N GLY A 48 -10.69 -8.97 -8.45
CA GLY A 48 -9.50 -9.24 -9.25
C GLY A 48 -9.44 -8.45 -10.55
N ARG A 49 -10.58 -8.28 -11.25
CA ARG A 49 -10.64 -7.46 -12.46
C ARG A 49 -10.37 -5.99 -12.19
N ARG A 50 -10.88 -5.44 -11.07
CA ARG A 50 -10.62 -4.06 -10.67
C ARG A 50 -9.15 -3.83 -10.32
N MET A 51 -8.50 -4.80 -9.68
CA MET A 51 -7.07 -4.72 -9.35
C MET A 51 -6.17 -4.66 -10.60
N ILE A 52 -6.57 -5.31 -11.70
CA ILE A 52 -5.79 -5.38 -12.94
C ILE A 52 -6.23 -4.29 -13.94
N GLN A 53 -7.02 -3.31 -13.51
CA GLN A 53 -7.49 -2.25 -14.39
C GLN A 53 -6.42 -1.15 -14.56
N TRP A 54 -5.53 -1.34 -15.55
CA TRP A 54 -4.41 -0.43 -15.83
C TRP A 54 -4.75 0.75 -16.76
N ARG A 55 -5.98 0.80 -17.27
CA ARG A 55 -6.41 1.85 -18.21
C ARG A 55 -6.80 3.13 -17.46
N VAL A 56 -5.81 3.76 -16.86
CA VAL A 56 -5.92 5.11 -16.29
C VAL A 56 -5.11 6.09 -17.15
N GLY A 57 -5.53 7.34 -17.22
CA GLY A 57 -4.81 8.36 -17.97
C GLY A 57 -3.36 8.47 -17.49
N TRP A 58 -2.41 8.69 -18.40
CA TRP A 58 -0.97 8.77 -18.08
C TRP A 58 -0.63 9.80 -16.99
N HIS A 59 -1.43 10.88 -16.89
CA HIS A 59 -1.26 11.90 -15.85
C HIS A 59 -1.40 11.36 -14.43
N TRP A 60 -2.19 10.31 -14.21
CA TRP A 60 -2.30 9.66 -12.90
C TRP A 60 -1.03 8.91 -12.52
N TYR A 61 -0.37 8.26 -13.51
CA TYR A 61 0.94 7.64 -13.29
C TYR A 61 2.00 8.68 -13.01
N ALA A 62 2.01 9.77 -13.77
CA ALA A 62 2.92 10.88 -13.53
C ALA A 62 2.72 11.47 -12.12
N LEU A 63 1.48 11.70 -11.70
CA LEU A 63 1.16 12.21 -10.36
C LEU A 63 1.61 11.23 -9.27
N ALA A 64 1.35 9.93 -9.44
CA ALA A 64 1.74 8.90 -8.46
C ALA A 64 3.26 8.82 -8.26
N ILE A 65 4.04 9.08 -9.30
CA ILE A 65 5.52 9.08 -9.24
C ILE A 65 6.05 10.43 -8.75
N LEU A 66 5.55 11.53 -9.31
CA LEU A 66 6.10 12.86 -9.02
C LEU A 66 5.70 13.38 -7.65
N LEU A 67 4.49 13.10 -7.18
CA LEU A 67 4.01 13.62 -5.90
C LEU A 67 4.89 13.19 -4.71
N PRO A 68 5.24 11.91 -4.52
CA PRO A 68 6.16 11.49 -3.46
C PRO A 68 7.55 12.13 -3.58
N ILE A 69 8.07 12.26 -4.80
CA ILE A 69 9.38 12.87 -5.05
C ILE A 69 9.36 14.35 -4.67
N VAL A 70 8.37 15.09 -5.15
CA VAL A 70 8.23 16.53 -4.87
C VAL A 70 8.03 16.77 -3.38
N THR A 71 7.19 15.97 -2.71
CA THR A 71 6.97 16.12 -1.26
C THR A 71 8.23 15.80 -0.46
N ALA A 72 9.00 14.78 -0.84
CA ALA A 72 10.25 14.43 -0.18
C ALA A 72 11.31 15.54 -0.36
N VAL A 73 11.46 16.07 -1.58
CA VAL A 73 12.39 17.17 -1.86
C VAL A 73 11.98 18.44 -1.09
N LEU A 74 10.71 18.82 -1.12
CA LEU A 74 10.20 19.97 -0.37
C LEU A 74 10.43 19.81 1.13
N ALA A 75 10.12 18.65 1.70
CA ALA A 75 10.34 18.35 3.11
C ALA A 75 11.82 18.48 3.48
N SER A 76 12.72 17.97 2.63
CA SER A 76 14.17 18.07 2.84
C SER A 76 14.65 19.52 2.78
N VAL A 77 14.19 20.30 1.79
CA VAL A 77 14.54 21.72 1.68
C VAL A 77 14.07 22.51 2.89
N ILE A 78 12.83 22.29 3.34
CA ILE A 78 12.29 22.95 4.54
C ILE A 78 13.08 22.55 5.77
N ALA A 79 13.41 21.27 5.94
CA ALA A 79 14.18 20.80 7.09
C ALA A 79 15.56 21.46 7.16
N VAL A 80 16.27 21.53 6.03
CA VAL A 80 17.57 22.23 5.95
C VAL A 80 17.43 23.73 6.24
N ALA A 81 16.40 24.37 5.70
CA ALA A 81 16.13 25.79 5.97
C ALA A 81 15.82 26.06 7.46
N LEU A 82 15.29 25.08 8.17
CA LEU A 82 15.05 25.14 9.62
C LEU A 82 16.26 24.71 10.47
N GLY A 83 17.41 24.43 9.86
CA GLY A 83 18.66 24.14 10.55
C GLY A 83 19.03 22.66 10.64
N ALA A 84 18.35 21.77 9.92
CA ALA A 84 18.79 20.40 9.80
C ALA A 84 20.05 20.28 8.92
N ASP A 85 20.87 19.26 9.17
CA ASP A 85 22.04 18.99 8.35
C ASP A 85 21.66 18.65 6.91
N THR A 86 22.52 19.07 5.97
CA THR A 86 22.35 18.69 4.55
C THR A 86 22.58 17.20 4.35
N PRO A 87 21.82 16.54 3.46
CA PRO A 87 22.03 15.12 3.17
C PRO A 87 23.47 14.83 2.74
N THR A 88 24.07 13.82 3.32
CA THR A 88 25.43 13.38 2.95
C THR A 88 25.43 12.57 1.66
N ALA A 89 26.58 12.50 0.99
CA ALA A 89 26.75 11.68 -0.21
C ALA A 89 26.39 10.19 0.04
N GLY A 90 26.68 9.67 1.25
CA GLY A 90 26.30 8.30 1.64
C GLY A 90 24.80 8.10 1.73
N GLN A 91 24.07 9.08 2.25
CA GLN A 91 22.59 9.04 2.27
C GLN A 91 21.99 9.12 0.86
N LEU A 92 22.59 9.91 -0.03
CA LEU A 92 22.16 9.99 -1.43
C LEU A 92 22.48 8.71 -2.21
N ALA A 93 23.55 7.99 -1.87
CA ALA A 93 23.89 6.73 -2.51
C ALA A 93 22.82 5.64 -2.29
N THR A 94 22.10 5.67 -1.17
CA THR A 94 21.00 4.72 -0.91
C THR A 94 19.81 4.90 -1.85
N TRP A 95 19.72 6.00 -2.58
CA TRP A 95 18.64 6.24 -3.56
C TRP A 95 18.66 5.24 -4.71
N THR A 96 19.82 4.65 -5.01
CA THR A 96 19.94 3.58 -6.01
C THR A 96 19.21 2.29 -5.59
N GLU A 97 18.96 2.12 -4.31
CA GLU A 97 18.23 0.97 -3.75
C GLU A 97 16.71 1.17 -3.77
N ILE A 98 16.23 2.41 -3.96
CA ILE A 98 14.79 2.72 -3.94
C ILE A 98 14.00 1.87 -4.94
N PRO A 99 14.41 1.69 -6.22
CA PRO A 99 13.64 0.89 -7.16
C PRO A 99 13.49 -0.56 -6.73
N ILE A 100 14.55 -1.17 -6.22
CA ILE A 100 14.50 -2.57 -5.76
C ILE A 100 13.68 -2.71 -4.49
N ASN A 101 13.84 -1.79 -3.53
CA ASN A 101 13.04 -1.78 -2.31
C ASN A 101 11.57 -1.53 -2.60
N PHE A 102 11.25 -0.67 -3.58
CA PHE A 102 9.87 -0.46 -4.02
C PHE A 102 9.27 -1.71 -4.65
N LEU A 103 10.01 -2.43 -5.49
CA LEU A 103 9.56 -3.70 -6.05
C LEU A 103 9.35 -4.76 -4.98
N ILE A 104 10.27 -4.87 -4.03
CA ILE A 104 10.14 -5.78 -2.89
C ILE A 104 8.87 -5.43 -2.10
N PHE A 105 8.66 -4.16 -1.77
CA PHE A 105 7.49 -3.68 -1.04
C PHE A 105 6.18 -3.97 -1.78
N LEU A 106 6.17 -3.82 -3.11
CA LEU A 106 5.00 -4.11 -3.95
C LEU A 106 4.67 -5.60 -4.00
N LEU A 107 5.69 -6.46 -4.01
CA LEU A 107 5.54 -7.91 -4.15
C LEU A 107 5.30 -8.62 -2.81
N ILE A 108 5.70 -8.02 -1.68
CA ILE A 108 5.48 -8.63 -0.37
C ILE A 108 4.01 -8.49 0.03
N PRO A 109 3.28 -9.61 0.17
CA PRO A 109 1.86 -9.56 0.56
C PRO A 109 1.60 -8.98 1.95
N LEU A 110 2.63 -8.91 2.79
CA LEU A 110 2.56 -8.38 4.16
C LEU A 110 2.67 -6.85 4.22
N ALA A 111 3.03 -6.21 3.09
CA ALA A 111 3.22 -4.76 3.01
C ALA A 111 1.90 -4.00 2.74
N GLY A 112 1.89 -2.72 3.11
CA GLY A 112 0.74 -1.83 3.03
C GLY A 112 -0.02 -1.73 1.69
N PRO A 113 0.61 -1.89 0.50
CA PRO A 113 -0.11 -1.84 -0.78
C PRO A 113 -1.29 -2.81 -0.91
N TRP A 114 -1.27 -3.92 -0.18
CA TRP A 114 -2.33 -4.93 -0.21
C TRP A 114 -3.57 -4.54 0.63
N GLU A 115 -3.50 -3.49 1.42
CA GLU A 115 -4.66 -2.90 2.10
C GLU A 115 -5.62 -2.22 1.12
N GLU A 116 -5.05 -1.51 0.13
CA GLU A 116 -5.80 -0.71 -0.84
C GLU A 116 -6.84 -1.52 -1.63
N PRO A 117 -6.51 -2.69 -2.23
CA PRO A 117 -7.50 -3.52 -2.89
C PRO A 117 -8.62 -3.98 -1.97
N GLY A 118 -8.32 -4.22 -0.69
CA GLY A 118 -9.31 -4.58 0.30
C GLY A 118 -10.31 -3.45 0.54
N PHE A 119 -9.84 -2.26 0.86
CA PHE A 119 -10.70 -1.11 1.14
C PHE A 119 -11.41 -0.59 -0.11
N ARG A 120 -10.72 -0.39 -1.21
CA ARG A 120 -11.29 0.15 -2.46
C ARG A 120 -12.09 -0.89 -3.26
N GLY A 121 -11.76 -2.15 -3.12
CA GLY A 121 -12.46 -3.22 -3.83
C GLY A 121 -13.81 -3.56 -3.22
N PHE A 122 -13.97 -3.31 -1.91
CA PHE A 122 -15.20 -3.58 -1.16
C PHE A 122 -16.14 -2.37 -1.11
N ALA A 123 -15.63 -1.14 -1.17
CA ALA A 123 -16.42 0.10 -1.21
C ALA A 123 -16.93 0.39 -2.62
#